data_1e442eb141046369c71dc38e3ab8d3d6
#
_entry.id   1e442eb141046369c71dc38e3ab8d3d6
#
_cell.length_a   1.000
_cell.length_b   1.000
_cell.length_c   1.000
_cell.angle_alpha   90.00
_cell.angle_beta   90.00
_cell.angle_gamma   90.00
#
_symmetry.space_group_name_H-M   'P 1'
#
loop_
_entity.id
_entity.type
_entity.pdbx_description
1 polymer ?
#
loop_
_entity_poly.entity_id
_entity_poly.type
_entity_poly.pdbx_seq_one_letter_code
_entity_poly.pdbx_strand_id
1 'polypeptide(L)'
;THSGLKWLEVKDGNGKGFRYMSDVKFSASALPFSTYELDLKSHGNEQSHSLELKRLAFENQRSLGKTWVNFDLVQMGLGCVNSWGAWPLFEHLVVPQEYTFRFVIRPVNN
;
A
#
# COMPACT_ATOMS: atom_id res chain seq x y z
N THR A 1 1.34 -4.71 -3.05
CA THR A 1 2.60 -4.15 -2.50
C THR A 1 3.78 -4.81 -3.18
N HIS A 2 4.75 -4.02 -3.58
CA HIS A 2 6.03 -4.45 -4.12
C HIS A 2 7.12 -4.19 -3.09
N SER A 3 8.01 -5.14 -2.88
CA SER A 3 9.07 -5.06 -1.87
C SER A 3 10.45 -5.00 -2.51
N GLY A 4 11.44 -4.54 -1.76
CA GLY A 4 12.83 -4.46 -2.20
C GLY A 4 13.10 -3.44 -3.27
N LEU A 5 12.25 -2.42 -3.38
CA LEU A 5 12.38 -1.34 -4.34
C LEU A 5 13.45 -0.34 -3.92
N LYS A 6 14.13 0.24 -4.90
CA LYS A 6 14.95 1.44 -4.73
C LYS A 6 14.31 2.67 -5.38
N TRP A 7 13.41 2.43 -6.32
CA TRP A 7 12.63 3.48 -6.97
C TRP A 7 11.30 2.94 -7.46
N LEU A 8 10.32 3.82 -7.64
CA LEU A 8 9.01 3.56 -8.18
C LEU A 8 8.56 4.77 -9.00
N GLU A 9 7.97 4.56 -10.15
CA GLU A 9 7.26 5.60 -10.90
C GLU A 9 5.77 5.32 -10.93
N VAL A 10 4.99 6.36 -10.69
CA VAL A 10 3.54 6.35 -10.86
C VAL A 10 3.19 7.45 -11.86
N LYS A 11 2.68 7.07 -13.02
CA LYS A 11 2.36 7.97 -14.13
C LYS A 11 0.93 7.78 -14.61
N ASP A 12 0.35 8.84 -15.14
CA ASP A 12 -0.92 8.79 -15.88
C ASP A 12 -0.72 8.30 -17.32
N GLY A 13 -1.82 8.23 -18.09
CA GLY A 13 -1.78 7.83 -19.49
C GLY A 13 -1.00 8.78 -20.41
N ASN A 14 -0.67 9.99 -19.96
CA ASN A 14 0.10 10.98 -20.69
C ASN A 14 1.59 10.99 -20.30
N GLY A 15 2.01 10.10 -19.43
CA GLY A 15 3.39 10.00 -18.95
C GLY A 15 3.75 10.99 -17.86
N LYS A 16 2.78 11.71 -17.31
CA LYS A 16 2.97 12.65 -16.19
C LYS A 16 2.76 11.95 -14.85
N GLY A 17 3.62 12.24 -13.91
CA GLY A 17 3.51 11.65 -12.58
C GLY A 17 4.71 11.94 -11.73
N PHE A 18 5.07 10.98 -10.88
CA PHE A 18 6.15 11.14 -9.92
C PHE A 18 7.02 9.89 -9.88
N ARG A 19 8.31 10.13 -9.72
CA ARG A 19 9.30 9.11 -9.38
C ARG A 19 9.67 9.27 -7.90
N TYR A 20 9.65 8.16 -7.20
CA TYR A 20 9.98 8.04 -5.79
C TYR A 20 11.24 7.20 -5.67
N MET A 21 12.22 7.68 -4.92
CA MET A 21 13.53 7.05 -4.78
C MET A 21 13.99 7.08 -3.33
N SER A 22 14.74 6.07 -2.93
CA SER A 22 15.42 6.03 -1.64
C SER A 22 16.82 5.45 -1.77
N ASP A 23 17.69 5.79 -0.86
CA ASP A 23 19.02 5.20 -0.70
C ASP A 23 18.94 3.78 -0.11
N VAL A 24 17.85 3.46 0.57
CA VAL A 24 17.58 2.14 1.13
C VAL A 24 16.43 1.46 0.38
N LYS A 25 16.37 0.15 0.44
CA LYS A 25 15.24 -0.61 -0.13
C LYS A 25 13.97 -0.33 0.68
N PHE A 26 12.87 -0.19 0.00
CA PHE A 26 11.56 0.06 0.58
C PHE A 26 10.49 -0.82 -0.06
N SER A 27 9.34 -0.87 0.55
CA SER A 27 8.14 -1.45 -0.04
C SER A 27 7.18 -0.34 -0.42
N ALA A 28 6.42 -0.54 -1.48
CA ALA A 28 5.43 0.44 -1.91
C ALA A 28 4.22 -0.20 -2.57
N SER A 29 3.11 0.52 -2.51
CA SER A 29 1.91 0.20 -3.28
C SER A 29 1.31 1.48 -3.85
N ALA A 30 0.72 1.37 -5.03
CA ALA A 30 -0.03 2.45 -5.66
C ALA A 30 -1.40 1.90 -6.05
N LEU A 31 -2.44 2.46 -5.45
CA LEU A 31 -3.81 1.95 -5.56
C LEU A 31 -4.78 3.10 -5.82
N PRO A 32 -5.88 2.88 -6.55
CA PRO A 32 -6.87 3.91 -6.80
C PRO A 32 -7.81 4.17 -5.61
N PHE A 33 -7.51 3.65 -4.44
CA PHE A 33 -8.31 3.78 -3.22
C PHE A 33 -7.41 3.90 -1.99
N SER A 34 -7.92 4.59 -0.97
CA SER A 34 -7.23 4.78 0.29
C SER A 34 -7.25 3.52 1.17
N THR A 35 -6.36 3.46 2.14
CA THR A 35 -6.37 2.40 3.17
C THR A 35 -7.69 2.37 3.93
N TYR A 36 -8.27 3.53 4.21
CA TYR A 36 -9.57 3.64 4.88
C TYR A 36 -10.68 2.95 4.08
N GLU A 37 -10.73 3.16 2.76
CA GLU A 37 -11.72 2.53 1.90
C GLU A 37 -11.54 1.02 1.79
N LEU A 38 -10.29 0.56 1.84
CA LEU A 38 -9.99 -0.88 1.88
C LEU A 38 -10.42 -1.53 3.20
N ASP A 39 -10.38 -0.77 4.29
CA ASP A 39 -10.69 -1.26 5.63
C ASP A 39 -12.19 -1.15 5.98
N LEU A 40 -13.02 -0.66 5.07
CA LEU A 40 -14.46 -0.70 5.21
C LEU A 40 -14.93 -2.16 5.19
N LYS A 41 -14.77 -2.81 6.33
CA LYS A 41 -15.22 -4.18 6.56
C LYS A 41 -16.66 -4.15 7.05
N SER A 42 -17.55 -4.83 6.35
CA SER A 42 -18.81 -5.20 6.94
C SER A 42 -18.58 -6.33 7.95
N HIS A 43 -18.77 -6.05 9.21
CA HIS A 43 -18.88 -7.07 10.23
C HIS A 43 -20.33 -7.55 10.26
N GLY A 44 -20.62 -8.70 9.66
CA GLY A 44 -21.96 -9.29 9.72
C GLY A 44 -22.37 -10.05 8.45
N ASN A 45 -23.63 -10.50 8.42
CA ASN A 45 -24.21 -11.36 7.37
C ASN A 45 -24.45 -10.68 6.01
N GLU A 46 -23.81 -9.54 5.75
CA GLU A 46 -24.03 -8.72 4.55
C GLU A 46 -22.91 -8.88 3.50
N GLN A 47 -22.30 -10.04 3.41
CA GLN A 47 -21.13 -10.24 2.54
C GLN A 47 -21.38 -9.90 1.06
N SER A 48 -22.56 -10.22 0.54
CA SER A 48 -22.89 -9.93 -0.85
C SER A 48 -23.10 -8.44 -1.10
N HIS A 49 -23.77 -7.76 -0.18
CA HIS A 49 -24.01 -6.32 -0.25
C HIS A 49 -22.71 -5.52 -0.09
N SER A 50 -21.83 -5.99 0.77
CA SER A 50 -20.54 -5.36 0.96
C SER A 50 -19.61 -5.48 -0.26
N LEU A 51 -19.70 -6.57 -1.01
CA LEU A 51 -18.96 -6.75 -2.25
C LEU A 51 -19.42 -5.78 -3.33
N GLU A 52 -20.74 -5.59 -3.46
CA GLU A 52 -21.30 -4.63 -4.40
C GLU A 52 -20.93 -3.18 -4.05
N LEU A 53 -21.03 -2.80 -2.77
CA LEU A 53 -20.60 -1.48 -2.30
C LEU A 53 -19.11 -1.25 -2.52
N LYS A 54 -18.29 -2.27 -2.30
CA LYS A 54 -16.85 -2.21 -2.59
C LYS A 54 -16.58 -2.03 -4.08
N ARG A 55 -17.30 -2.76 -4.93
CA ARG A 55 -17.19 -2.63 -6.39
C ARG A 55 -17.56 -1.22 -6.84
N LEU A 56 -18.68 -0.67 -6.36
CA LEU A 56 -19.13 0.68 -6.67
C LEU A 56 -18.16 1.75 -6.17
N ALA A 57 -17.66 1.60 -4.95
CA ALA A 57 -16.63 2.49 -4.41
C ALA A 57 -15.35 2.43 -5.23
N PHE A 58 -14.96 1.25 -5.66
CA PHE A 58 -13.80 1.01 -6.51
C PHE A 58 -13.94 1.69 -7.88
N GLU A 59 -15.10 1.56 -8.50
CA GLU A 59 -15.41 2.20 -9.78
C GLU A 59 -15.45 3.72 -9.65
N ASN A 60 -16.07 4.25 -8.59
CA ASN A 60 -16.14 5.67 -8.30
C ASN A 60 -14.76 6.26 -8.03
N GLN A 61 -13.92 5.61 -7.24
CA GLN A 61 -12.56 6.05 -6.95
C GLN A 61 -11.69 6.08 -8.20
N ARG A 62 -11.83 5.08 -9.05
CA ARG A 62 -11.14 5.02 -10.33
C ARG A 62 -11.55 6.19 -11.24
N SER A 63 -12.81 6.63 -11.17
CA SER A 63 -13.32 7.78 -11.92
C SER A 63 -12.79 9.12 -11.39
N LEU A 64 -12.40 9.21 -10.11
CA LEU A 64 -11.82 10.41 -9.51
C LEU A 64 -10.38 10.68 -9.93
N GLY A 65 -9.72 9.74 -10.59
CA GLY A 65 -8.35 9.90 -11.09
C GLY A 65 -7.30 10.08 -10.01
N LYS A 66 -7.58 9.63 -8.78
CA LYS A 66 -6.63 9.70 -7.65
C LYS A 66 -5.90 8.38 -7.48
N THR A 67 -4.64 8.47 -7.10
CA THR A 67 -3.83 7.31 -6.74
C THR A 67 -3.21 7.54 -5.37
N TRP A 68 -3.46 6.59 -4.46
CA TRP A 68 -2.82 6.58 -3.14
C TRP A 68 -1.55 5.76 -3.21
N VAL A 69 -0.46 6.37 -2.83
CA VAL A 69 0.86 5.74 -2.84
C VAL A 69 1.33 5.60 -1.40
N ASN A 70 1.62 4.38 -0.99
CA ASN A 70 2.15 4.09 0.33
C ASN A 70 3.61 3.67 0.20
N PHE A 71 4.43 4.13 1.15
CA PHE A 71 5.85 3.79 1.26
C PHE A 71 6.12 3.25 2.65
N ASP A 72 6.75 2.11 2.70
CA ASP A 72 7.09 1.46 3.95
C ASP A 72 8.59 1.15 3.97
N LEU A 73 9.30 1.66 4.98
CA LEU A 73 10.69 1.32 5.22
C LEU A 73 10.81 -0.15 5.61
N VAL A 74 9.97 -0.57 6.55
CA VAL A 74 9.86 -1.95 7.02
C VAL A 74 8.40 -2.33 7.19
N GLN A 75 8.09 -3.60 6.97
CA GLN A 75 6.78 -4.17 7.20
C GLN A 75 6.93 -5.41 8.06
N MET A 76 6.10 -5.51 9.09
CA MET A 76 6.00 -6.74 9.87
C MET A 76 5.18 -7.77 9.08
N GLY A 77 5.71 -8.97 8.95
CA GLY A 77 4.98 -10.08 8.36
C GLY A 77 3.79 -10.49 9.23
N LEU A 78 2.77 -11.03 8.59
CA LEU A 78 1.71 -11.74 9.30
C LEU A 78 2.25 -13.09 9.79
N GLY A 79 1.72 -13.59 10.92
CA GLY A 79 2.15 -14.87 11.47
C GLY A 79 2.02 -16.00 10.44
N CYS A 80 3.12 -16.70 10.20
CA CYS A 80 3.20 -17.72 9.14
C CYS A 80 2.66 -19.08 9.57
N VAL A 81 2.54 -19.33 10.88
CA VAL A 81 2.19 -20.65 11.43
C VAL A 81 0.67 -20.85 11.50
N ASN A 82 -0.07 -19.81 11.82
CA ASN A 82 -1.53 -19.82 11.83
C ASN A 82 -2.09 -18.39 11.83
N SER A 83 -3.40 -18.26 11.60
CA SER A 83 -4.11 -16.97 11.60
C SER A 83 -4.64 -16.56 12.98
N TRP A 84 -4.28 -17.26 14.04
CA TRP A 84 -4.86 -17.12 15.37
C TRP A 84 -3.96 -16.40 16.39
N GLY A 85 -3.03 -15.59 15.91
CA GLY A 85 -2.18 -14.78 16.77
C GLY A 85 -0.76 -15.30 16.96
N ALA A 86 -0.32 -16.25 16.15
CA ALA A 86 1.09 -16.60 16.12
C ALA A 86 1.92 -15.41 15.63
N TRP A 87 3.00 -15.12 16.34
CA TRP A 87 3.93 -14.07 15.96
C TRP A 87 4.77 -14.53 14.76
N PRO A 88 5.19 -13.62 13.87
CA PRO A 88 6.21 -13.92 12.88
C PRO A 88 7.50 -14.42 13.55
N LEU A 89 8.34 -15.11 12.77
CA LEU A 89 9.68 -15.45 13.23
C LEU A 89 10.42 -14.18 13.67
N PHE A 90 11.29 -14.30 14.67
CA PHE A 90 11.98 -13.18 15.28
C PHE A 90 12.67 -12.27 14.25
N GLU A 91 13.28 -12.84 13.23
CA GLU A 91 13.95 -12.12 12.14
C GLU A 91 13.02 -11.28 11.26
N HIS A 92 11.71 -11.53 11.33
CA HIS A 92 10.66 -10.81 10.57
C HIS A 92 9.85 -9.86 11.44
N LEU A 93 10.19 -9.73 12.71
CA LEU A 93 9.56 -8.75 13.61
C LEU A 93 10.12 -7.36 13.34
N VAL A 94 9.24 -6.36 13.42
CA VAL A 94 9.64 -4.96 13.46
C VAL A 94 9.90 -4.61 14.92
N VAL A 95 11.17 -4.43 15.26
CA VAL A 95 11.59 -4.14 16.63
C VAL A 95 11.34 -2.67 16.95
N PRO A 96 10.87 -2.30 18.14
CA PRO A 96 10.75 -0.90 18.56
C PRO A 96 12.16 -0.31 18.77
N GLN A 97 12.62 0.46 17.80
CA GLN A 97 13.90 1.15 17.78
C GLN A 97 13.78 2.43 16.96
N GLU A 98 14.80 3.27 16.96
CA GLU A 98 14.84 4.43 16.09
C GLU A 98 15.02 4.00 14.63
N TYR A 99 14.17 4.54 13.75
CA TYR A 99 14.25 4.35 12.31
C TYR A 99 14.40 5.70 11.62
N THR A 100 15.22 5.75 10.58
CA THR A 100 15.31 6.90 9.68
C THR A 100 15.00 6.44 8.27
N PHE A 101 14.04 7.10 7.65
CA PHE A 101 13.66 6.82 6.26
C PHE A 101 13.69 8.13 5.47
N ARG A 102 14.57 8.19 4.48
CA ARG A 102 14.69 9.32 3.57
C ARG A 102 14.30 8.88 2.17
N PHE A 103 13.51 9.70 1.50
CA PHE A 103 13.13 9.46 0.11
C PHE A 103 13.00 10.78 -0.64
N VAL A 104 13.14 10.71 -1.94
CA VAL A 104 13.01 11.84 -2.86
C VAL A 104 11.80 11.61 -3.75
N ILE A 105 10.97 12.64 -3.91
CA ILE A 105 9.86 12.65 -4.85
C ILE A 105 10.23 13.62 -5.97
N ARG A 106 10.26 13.12 -7.21
CA ARG A 106 10.60 13.91 -8.39
C ARG A 106 9.45 13.88 -9.40
N PRO A 107 8.98 15.03 -9.90
CA PRO A 107 8.05 15.04 -11.02
C PRO A 107 8.68 14.41 -12.26
N VAL A 108 7.90 13.67 -13.03
CA VAL A 108 8.28 13.12 -14.33
C VAL A 108 7.23 13.50 -15.37
N ASN A 109 7.71 13.75 -16.59
CA ASN A 109 6.87 14.17 -17.71
C ASN A 109 7.48 13.63 -19.00
N ASN A 110 7.19 12.38 -19.27
CA ASN A 110 7.71 11.71 -20.48
C ASN A 110 6.55 11.35 -21.39
#